data_f512d517596acd044727747b951f82f6
#
_entry.id   f512d517596acd044727747b951f82f6
#
_cell.length_a   1.000
_cell.length_b   1.000
_cell.length_c   1.000
_cell.angle_alpha   90.00
_cell.angle_beta   90.00
_cell.angle_gamma   90.00
#
_symmetry.space_group_name_H-M   'P 1'
#
loop_
_entity.id
_entity.type
_entity.pdbx_description
1 polymer ?
#
loop_
_entity_poly.entity_id
_entity_poly.type
_entity_poly.pdbx_seq_one_letter_code
_entity_poly.pdbx_strand_id
1 'polypeptide(L)'
;RKKKKRHPEFETGEHMLFDIPNQIDNDIFGYRKFPFIFTHLRTSKSFLWKQLNRKDLIDPNTQNYFRSAADVAVQLPFIEMCRKEKSHRILEPLLVLNRSNSESVATVRIKEQKDNEQYIRNLKPYTKYERK
;
A
#
# COMPACT_ATOMS: atom_id res chain seq x y z
N ARG A 1 -26.04 -20.81 -11.77
CA ARG A 1 -25.29 -19.55 -12.01
C ARG A 1 -23.87 -19.93 -12.36
N LYS A 2 -23.48 -19.84 -13.63
CA LYS A 2 -22.09 -19.99 -14.04
C LYS A 2 -21.29 -18.88 -13.34
N LYS A 3 -20.42 -19.23 -12.40
CA LYS A 3 -19.41 -18.31 -11.87
C LYS A 3 -18.58 -17.86 -13.07
N LYS A 4 -18.71 -16.58 -13.47
CA LYS A 4 -17.77 -15.97 -14.41
C LYS A 4 -16.37 -16.23 -13.85
N LYS A 5 -15.57 -17.07 -14.53
CA LYS A 5 -14.15 -17.20 -14.21
C LYS A 5 -13.57 -15.80 -14.37
N ARG A 6 -13.23 -15.17 -13.24
CA ARG A 6 -12.49 -13.91 -13.28
C ARG A 6 -11.17 -14.21 -13.97
N HIS A 7 -10.87 -13.45 -14.99
CA HIS A 7 -9.59 -13.57 -15.67
C HIS A 7 -8.50 -13.22 -14.63
N PRO A 8 -7.56 -14.14 -14.32
CA PRO A 8 -6.61 -13.92 -13.22
C PRO A 8 -5.67 -12.74 -13.45
N GLU A 9 -5.70 -12.15 -14.64
CA GLU A 9 -4.81 -11.05 -15.07
C GLU A 9 -5.41 -9.66 -14.81
N PHE A 10 -6.69 -9.57 -14.44
CA PHE A 10 -7.35 -8.29 -14.19
C PHE A 10 -7.53 -8.05 -12.70
N GLU A 11 -6.85 -7.05 -12.18
CA GLU A 11 -7.27 -6.41 -10.93
C GLU A 11 -8.17 -5.23 -11.26
N THR A 12 -9.42 -5.36 -10.89
CA THR A 12 -10.38 -4.26 -10.97
C THR A 12 -10.36 -3.51 -9.64
N GLY A 13 -10.78 -2.25 -9.66
CA GLY A 13 -10.98 -1.47 -8.44
C GLY A 13 -11.92 -2.14 -7.43
N GLU A 14 -12.65 -3.17 -7.84
CA GLU A 14 -13.50 -4.00 -6.98
C GLU A 14 -12.74 -4.77 -5.89
N HIS A 15 -11.44 -4.96 -6.04
CA HIS A 15 -10.61 -5.55 -4.99
C HIS A 15 -10.44 -4.62 -3.78
N MET A 16 -10.70 -3.35 -3.95
CA MET A 16 -10.82 -2.38 -2.87
C MET A 16 -12.29 -2.26 -2.42
N LEU A 17 -12.96 -3.40 -2.19
CA LEU A 17 -14.36 -3.48 -1.80
C LEU A 17 -14.67 -2.83 -0.45
N PHE A 18 -13.65 -2.50 0.31
CA PHE A 18 -13.82 -1.92 1.62
C PHE A 18 -13.47 -0.45 1.60
N ASP A 19 -14.47 0.39 1.88
CA ASP A 19 -14.17 1.70 2.39
C ASP A 19 -13.34 1.57 3.67
N ILE A 20 -12.39 2.47 3.85
CA ILE A 20 -11.63 2.53 5.09
C ILE A 20 -12.62 2.76 6.23
N PRO A 21 -12.74 1.83 7.20
CA PRO A 21 -13.63 2.02 8.32
C PRO A 21 -13.29 3.27 9.12
N ASN A 22 -14.29 4.01 9.57
CA ASN A 22 -14.08 5.24 10.34
C ASN A 22 -13.26 5.01 11.63
N GLN A 23 -13.38 3.81 12.24
CA GLN A 23 -12.62 3.44 13.42
C GLN A 23 -11.11 3.45 13.19
N ILE A 24 -10.67 3.15 11.96
CA ILE A 24 -9.25 3.14 11.60
C ILE A 24 -8.68 4.54 11.60
N ASP A 25 -9.45 5.54 11.16
CA ASP A 25 -9.01 6.93 11.12
C ASP A 25 -8.71 7.51 12.53
N ASN A 26 -9.33 6.95 13.55
CA ASN A 26 -9.18 7.40 14.95
C ASN A 26 -8.09 6.64 15.71
N ASP A 27 -7.58 5.53 15.17
CA ASP A 27 -6.48 4.76 15.75
C ASP A 27 -5.16 5.14 15.07
N ILE A 28 -4.20 5.62 15.86
CA ILE A 28 -2.86 5.99 15.35
C ILE A 28 -2.16 4.84 14.60
N PHE A 29 -2.43 3.60 14.99
CA PHE A 29 -1.90 2.40 14.35
C PHE A 29 -2.88 1.73 13.37
N GLY A 30 -4.05 2.31 13.16
CA GLY A 30 -5.16 1.67 12.45
C GLY A 30 -4.80 1.21 11.05
N TYR A 31 -4.21 2.08 10.25
CA TYR A 31 -3.80 1.74 8.89
C TYR A 31 -2.71 0.67 8.83
N ARG A 32 -1.83 0.60 9.82
CA ARG A 32 -0.76 -0.39 9.88
C ARG A 32 -1.21 -1.77 10.32
N LYS A 33 -2.37 -1.86 10.94
CA LYS A 33 -3.02 -3.13 11.33
C LYS A 33 -4.00 -3.62 10.25
N PHE A 34 -4.48 -2.71 9.40
CA PHE A 34 -5.43 -3.04 8.36
C PHE A 34 -4.73 -3.72 7.17
N PRO A 35 -5.39 -4.69 6.49
CA PRO A 35 -4.83 -5.30 5.29
C PRO A 35 -4.44 -4.26 4.24
N PHE A 36 -3.31 -4.47 3.56
CA PHE A 36 -2.85 -3.58 2.50
C PHE A 36 -3.73 -3.77 1.26
N ILE A 37 -4.60 -2.81 1.01
CA ILE A 37 -5.61 -2.84 -0.06
C ILE A 37 -5.28 -1.91 -1.23
N PHE A 38 -4.15 -1.20 -1.15
CA PHE A 38 -3.77 -0.21 -2.16
C PHE A 38 -3.13 -0.88 -3.37
N THR A 39 -3.97 -1.24 -4.33
CA THR A 39 -3.54 -1.82 -5.59
C THR A 39 -3.11 -0.75 -6.60
N HIS A 40 -2.56 -1.14 -7.71
CA HIS A 40 -2.28 -0.24 -8.83
C HIS A 40 -3.60 0.10 -9.57
N LEU A 41 -3.75 1.23 -10.14
CA LEU A 41 -2.85 2.37 -10.25
C LEU A 41 -2.99 3.28 -9.02
N ARG A 42 -1.86 3.88 -8.61
CA ARG A 42 -1.83 4.79 -7.45
C ARG A 42 -1.26 6.14 -7.87
N THR A 43 -1.90 7.21 -7.46
CA THR A 43 -1.40 8.58 -7.64
C THR A 43 -1.41 9.32 -6.31
N SER A 44 -0.50 10.27 -6.15
CA SER A 44 -0.40 11.07 -4.94
C SER A 44 0.12 12.46 -5.23
N LYS A 45 -0.17 13.39 -4.35
CA LYS A 45 0.38 14.74 -4.44
C LYS A 45 1.87 14.74 -4.11
N SER A 46 2.66 15.47 -4.89
CA SER A 46 4.13 15.49 -4.76
C SER A 46 4.64 15.96 -3.40
N PHE A 47 3.91 16.82 -2.72
CA PHE A 47 4.32 17.33 -1.40
C PHE A 47 4.36 16.22 -0.33
N LEU A 48 3.57 15.13 -0.46
CA LEU A 48 3.60 13.99 0.46
C LEU A 48 4.95 13.29 0.44
N TRP A 49 5.57 13.20 -0.72
CA TRP A 49 6.91 12.60 -0.86
C TRP A 49 7.96 13.35 -0.04
N LYS A 50 7.83 14.67 0.07
CA LYS A 50 8.74 15.51 0.85
C LYS A 50 8.60 15.33 2.35
N GLN A 51 7.50 14.72 2.81
CA GLN A 51 7.25 14.44 4.23
C GLN A 51 7.82 13.09 4.68
N LEU A 52 8.23 12.22 3.75
CA LEU A 52 8.75 10.91 4.10
C LEU A 52 10.14 11.03 4.75
N ASN A 53 10.33 10.32 5.84
CA ASN A 53 11.65 10.16 6.43
C ASN A 53 12.42 9.10 5.62
N ARG A 54 13.58 9.45 5.12
CA ARG A 54 14.43 8.54 4.34
C ARG A 54 14.72 7.24 5.09
N LYS A 55 14.97 7.30 6.39
CA LYS A 55 15.23 6.12 7.23
C LYS A 55 14.12 5.09 7.21
N ASP A 56 12.86 5.53 7.04
CA ASP A 56 11.69 4.65 7.01
C ASP A 56 11.55 3.90 5.67
N LEU A 57 12.35 4.27 4.68
CA LEU A 57 12.43 3.63 3.36
C LEU A 57 13.63 2.67 3.25
N ILE A 58 14.43 2.55 4.28
CA ILE A 58 15.66 1.74 4.28
C ILE A 58 15.39 0.40 4.96
N ASP A 59 15.74 -0.66 4.24
CA ASP A 59 15.75 -2.03 4.77
C ASP A 59 16.88 -2.17 5.79
N PRO A 60 16.59 -2.52 7.05
CA PRO A 60 17.61 -2.64 8.09
C PRO A 60 18.62 -3.77 7.83
N ASN A 61 18.26 -4.76 7.02
CA ASN A 61 19.13 -5.89 6.72
C ASN A 61 20.17 -5.57 5.63
N THR A 62 19.78 -4.76 4.64
CA THR A 62 20.65 -4.43 3.50
C THR A 62 21.26 -3.04 3.57
N GLN A 63 20.74 -2.17 4.43
CA GLN A 63 21.08 -0.74 4.53
C GLN A 63 20.83 0.04 3.22
N ASN A 64 20.02 -0.52 2.32
CA ASN A 64 19.57 0.08 1.08
C ASN A 64 18.06 0.28 1.11
N TYR A 65 17.52 0.99 0.12
CA TYR A 65 16.07 1.09 -0.03
C TYR A 65 15.43 -0.30 -0.15
N PHE A 66 14.21 -0.44 0.38
CA PHE A 66 13.46 -1.68 0.25
C PHE A 66 13.32 -2.08 -1.22
N ARG A 67 13.80 -3.26 -1.55
CA ARG A 67 13.58 -3.87 -2.88
C ARG A 67 12.31 -4.72 -2.92
N SER A 68 11.80 -5.12 -1.77
CA SER A 68 10.51 -5.81 -1.62
C SER A 68 9.66 -5.06 -0.60
N ALA A 69 8.35 -4.94 -0.85
CA ALA A 69 7.40 -4.17 -0.06
C ALA A 69 7.66 -2.64 -0.03
N ALA A 70 8.39 -2.10 -1.01
CA ALA A 70 8.66 -0.66 -1.11
C ALA A 70 7.38 0.17 -1.23
N ASP A 71 6.36 -0.36 -1.88
CA ASP A 71 5.06 0.26 -2.01
C ASP A 71 4.35 0.39 -0.66
N VAL A 72 4.46 -0.60 0.22
CA VAL A 72 3.93 -0.53 1.59
C VAL A 72 4.64 0.58 2.37
N ALA A 73 5.97 0.69 2.25
CA ALA A 73 6.77 1.71 2.91
C ALA A 73 6.37 3.14 2.53
N VAL A 74 5.84 3.34 1.32
CA VAL A 74 5.40 4.65 0.82
C VAL A 74 3.91 4.88 1.07
N GLN A 75 3.07 3.91 0.76
CA GLN A 75 1.62 4.09 0.78
C GLN A 75 1.03 4.16 2.19
N LEU A 76 1.58 3.45 3.16
CA LEU A 76 1.13 3.57 4.55
C LEU A 76 1.33 4.99 5.10
N PRO A 77 2.52 5.62 5.00
CA PRO A 77 2.66 7.03 5.35
C PRO A 77 1.70 7.95 4.60
N PHE A 78 1.49 7.74 3.32
CA PHE A 78 0.60 8.60 2.53
C PHE A 78 -0.84 8.56 3.03
N ILE A 79 -1.39 7.36 3.27
CA ILE A 79 -2.75 7.24 3.79
C ILE A 79 -2.86 7.76 5.24
N GLU A 80 -1.83 7.58 6.05
CA GLU A 80 -1.79 8.13 7.41
C GLU A 80 -1.79 9.67 7.41
N MET A 81 -1.06 10.28 6.50
CA MET A 81 -1.05 11.73 6.35
C MET A 81 -2.34 12.28 5.72
N CYS A 82 -2.90 11.59 4.75
CA CYS A 82 -4.11 12.02 4.04
C CYS A 82 -5.39 11.71 4.80
N ARG A 83 -5.43 10.58 5.48
CA ARG A 83 -6.63 10.01 6.06
C ARG A 83 -7.69 9.68 5.00
N LYS A 84 -8.77 9.06 5.43
CA LYS A 84 -9.90 8.71 4.56
C LYS A 84 -10.46 9.89 3.80
N GLU A 85 -10.56 11.04 4.44
CA GLU A 85 -11.19 12.26 3.89
C GLU A 85 -10.50 12.83 2.64
N LYS A 86 -9.19 12.58 2.48
CA LYS A 86 -8.38 13.08 1.36
C LYS A 86 -7.90 11.95 0.44
N SER A 87 -8.49 10.78 0.58
CA SER A 87 -8.21 9.61 -0.25
C SER A 87 -9.41 9.32 -1.12
N HIS A 88 -9.17 8.97 -2.37
CA HIS A 88 -10.22 8.62 -3.32
C HIS A 88 -9.95 7.28 -3.96
N ARG A 89 -10.95 6.42 -3.96
CA ARG A 89 -10.92 5.12 -4.63
C ARG A 89 -11.44 5.26 -6.06
N ILE A 90 -10.65 4.76 -7.02
CA ILE A 90 -11.06 4.68 -8.41
C ILE A 90 -11.68 3.29 -8.62
N LEU A 91 -12.93 3.27 -9.08
CA LEU A 91 -13.70 2.04 -9.28
C LEU A 91 -13.47 1.39 -10.63
N GLU A 92 -13.09 2.19 -11.63
CA GLU A 92 -12.84 1.71 -12.98
C GLU A 92 -11.52 0.93 -13.04
N PRO A 93 -11.47 -0.18 -13.79
CA PRO A 93 -10.23 -0.91 -14.01
C PRO A 93 -9.31 -0.08 -14.93
N LEU A 94 -8.14 0.32 -14.42
CA LEU A 94 -7.18 1.16 -15.12
C LEU A 94 -5.89 0.41 -15.47
N LEU A 95 -5.69 -0.79 -14.94
CA LEU A 95 -4.45 -1.54 -15.10
C LEU A 95 -4.75 -3.03 -15.23
N VAL A 96 -4.03 -3.66 -16.15
CA VAL A 96 -3.94 -5.12 -16.26
C VAL A 96 -2.67 -5.59 -15.57
N LEU A 97 -2.80 -6.47 -14.57
CA LEU A 97 -1.68 -7.04 -13.85
C LEU A 97 -1.42 -8.46 -14.33
N ASN A 98 -0.20 -8.72 -14.82
CA ASN A 98 0.26 -10.06 -15.18
C ASN A 98 0.70 -10.82 -13.92
N ARG A 99 -0.14 -11.74 -13.45
CA ARG A 99 0.17 -12.60 -12.29
C ARG A 99 0.81 -13.93 -12.66
N SER A 100 0.90 -14.24 -13.96
CA SER A 100 1.53 -15.48 -14.44
C SER A 100 3.05 -15.37 -14.57
N ASN A 101 3.63 -14.19 -14.36
CA ASN A 101 5.08 -13.99 -14.39
C ASN A 101 5.74 -14.63 -13.15
N SER A 102 6.42 -15.77 -13.37
CA SER A 102 7.15 -16.50 -12.33
C SER A 102 8.34 -15.75 -11.74
N GLU A 103 8.84 -14.72 -12.44
CA GLU A 103 9.98 -13.90 -12.01
C GLU A 103 9.58 -12.65 -11.25
N SER A 104 8.28 -12.44 -11.03
CA SER A 104 7.82 -11.28 -10.25
C SER A 104 8.32 -11.35 -8.80
N VAL A 105 8.55 -10.19 -8.19
CA VAL A 105 8.97 -10.07 -6.79
C VAL A 105 8.00 -10.79 -5.84
N ALA A 106 6.69 -10.68 -6.13
CA ALA A 106 5.64 -11.34 -5.36
C ALA A 106 5.72 -12.87 -5.40
N THR A 107 6.37 -13.45 -6.41
CA THR A 107 6.56 -14.91 -6.54
C THR A 107 7.92 -15.36 -6.00
N VAL A 108 8.98 -14.66 -6.36
CA VAL A 108 10.37 -15.05 -6.06
C VAL A 108 10.80 -14.67 -4.64
N ARG A 109 10.29 -13.56 -4.12
CA ARG A 109 10.72 -12.98 -2.83
C ARG A 109 9.57 -12.87 -1.82
N ILE A 110 8.67 -13.83 -1.79
CA ILE A 110 7.50 -13.82 -0.91
C ILE A 110 7.89 -13.65 0.56
N LYS A 111 8.90 -14.41 1.02
CA LYS A 111 9.34 -14.34 2.42
C LYS A 111 9.91 -12.97 2.76
N GLU A 112 10.80 -12.46 1.94
CA GLU A 112 11.40 -11.14 2.11
C GLU A 112 10.33 -10.04 2.11
N GLN A 113 9.37 -10.14 1.20
CA GLN A 113 8.26 -9.19 1.12
C GLN A 113 7.42 -9.16 2.40
N LYS A 114 7.11 -10.33 2.95
CA LYS A 114 6.35 -10.45 4.20
C LYS A 114 7.14 -9.92 5.40
N ASP A 115 8.41 -10.25 5.48
CA ASP A 115 9.30 -9.80 6.57
C ASP A 115 9.45 -8.27 6.53
N ASN A 116 9.68 -7.70 5.35
CA ASN A 116 9.77 -6.25 5.15
C ASN A 116 8.45 -5.55 5.46
N GLU A 117 7.33 -6.10 5.00
CA GLU A 117 6.01 -5.55 5.31
C GLU A 117 5.76 -5.53 6.82
N GLN A 118 6.07 -6.61 7.52
CA GLN A 118 5.93 -6.68 8.97
C GLN A 118 6.80 -5.65 9.67
N TYR A 119 8.05 -5.48 9.25
CA TYR A 119 8.94 -4.45 9.77
C TYR A 119 8.39 -3.04 9.56
N ILE A 120 7.95 -2.74 8.34
CA ILE A 120 7.37 -1.43 7.99
C ILE A 120 6.14 -1.13 8.84
N ARG A 121 5.26 -2.11 9.05
CA ARG A 121 4.05 -1.95 9.88
C ARG A 121 4.35 -1.68 11.35
N ASN A 122 5.52 -2.08 11.84
CA ASN A 122 5.97 -1.83 13.21
C ASN A 122 6.66 -0.47 13.38
N LEU A 123 6.95 0.24 12.31
CA LEU A 123 7.47 1.60 12.39
C LEU A 123 6.42 2.57 12.94
N LYS A 124 6.89 3.67 13.51
CA LYS A 124 6.00 4.71 14.03
C LYS A 124 5.13 5.30 12.91
N PRO A 125 3.81 5.33 13.06
CA PRO A 125 2.91 5.92 12.08
C PRO A 125 3.16 7.43 11.88
N TYR A 126 2.85 7.91 10.70
CA TYR A 126 2.86 9.34 10.40
C TYR A 126 1.59 10.02 10.92
N THR A 127 1.72 11.26 11.31
CA THR A 127 0.58 12.08 11.73
C THR A 127 -0.13 12.67 10.52
N LYS A 128 -1.41 13.00 10.70
CA LYS A 128 -2.18 13.69 9.67
C LYS A 128 -1.43 14.94 9.20
N TYR A 129 -1.29 15.09 7.89
CA TYR A 129 -0.66 16.27 7.30
C TYR A 129 -1.66 17.40 7.20
N GLU A 130 -1.33 18.53 7.80
CA GLU A 130 -2.09 19.76 7.67
C GLU A 130 -1.27 20.77 6.88
N ARG A 131 -1.82 21.18 5.75
CA ARG A 131 -1.19 22.20 4.93
C ARG A 131 -1.31 23.54 5.63
N LYS A 132 -0.19 24.11 5.93
CA LYS A 132 -0.12 25.47 6.45
C LYS A 132 -0.41 26.49 5.36
#